data_0da78174808f6cf02fa4114f0c8f6983
#
_entry.id   0da78174808f6cf02fa4114f0c8f6983
#
_cell.length_a   1.000
_cell.length_b   1.000
_cell.length_c   1.000
_cell.angle_alpha   90.00
_cell.angle_beta   90.00
_cell.angle_gamma   90.00
#
_symmetry.space_group_name_H-M   'P 1'
#
loop_
_entity.id
_entity.type
_entity.pdbx_description
1 polymer ?
#
loop_
_entity_poly.entity_id
_entity_poly.type
_entity_poly.pdbx_seq_one_letter_code
_entity_poly.pdbx_strand_id
1 'polypeptide(L)'
;MNRNKENEILETTLAIAEKNYPEAYRFLLNAYEESPSSLGPQTFYFLACLADGPGTALEWLRKAIQENNWWYRPEVLEDDDLAALKNDAAFLSLKAISDDRYAAAASKSTALFSWKKKMADNLFLAIHGNTQNGDVARADWEPIVGTSGLWQLETVQSAEPDGYGTYRWSYDNISYLPVANSMESLQNEGYHKIACGGFSAGCDMLLRAVTFSPAACDLLILQSPWIPVLQDHSEDVVRAISQKNIKLRILCGAEDVDCLPKAEQLYAVAKQAGCNVALTVQENTRHQFPAQPYHV
;
A
#
# COMPACT_ATOMS: atom_id res chain seq x y z
N MET A 1 -14.86 -4.78 7.67
CA MET A 1 -14.30 -5.26 6.40
C MET A 1 -12.91 -5.80 6.69
N ASN A 2 -12.64 -7.07 6.44
CA ASN A 2 -11.31 -7.66 6.67
C ASN A 2 -10.48 -7.48 5.38
N ARG A 3 -9.80 -6.35 5.26
CA ARG A 3 -9.05 -5.98 4.04
C ARG A 3 -7.87 -6.89 3.75
N ASN A 4 -7.27 -7.52 4.75
CA ASN A 4 -6.20 -8.50 4.52
C ASN A 4 -6.74 -9.69 3.72
N LYS A 5 -7.95 -10.15 4.05
CA LYS A 5 -8.60 -11.24 3.31
C LYS A 5 -8.97 -10.80 1.87
N GLU A 6 -9.41 -9.55 1.68
CA GLU A 6 -9.67 -9.02 0.33
C GLU A 6 -8.39 -8.98 -0.51
N ASN A 7 -7.28 -8.47 0.03
CA ASN A 7 -6.01 -8.43 -0.68
C ASN A 7 -5.51 -9.83 -1.08
N GLU A 8 -5.57 -10.82 -0.19
CA GLU A 8 -5.20 -12.21 -0.52
C GLU A 8 -6.06 -12.78 -1.66
N ILE A 9 -7.36 -12.49 -1.64
CA ILE A 9 -8.29 -12.92 -2.69
C ILE A 9 -7.93 -12.24 -4.03
N LEU A 10 -7.65 -10.94 -4.02
CA LEU A 10 -7.30 -10.20 -5.24
C LEU A 10 -5.95 -10.64 -5.81
N GLU A 11 -4.93 -10.83 -4.98
CA GLU A 11 -3.63 -11.37 -5.40
C GLU A 11 -3.77 -12.78 -6.02
N THR A 12 -4.59 -13.63 -5.40
CA THR A 12 -4.88 -14.97 -5.96
C THR A 12 -5.63 -14.86 -7.28
N THR A 13 -6.57 -13.93 -7.38
CA THR A 13 -7.34 -13.67 -8.61
C THR A 13 -6.42 -13.22 -9.74
N LEU A 14 -5.48 -12.31 -9.49
CA LEU A 14 -4.49 -11.86 -10.46
C LEU A 14 -3.63 -13.04 -10.96
N ALA A 15 -3.14 -13.87 -10.04
CA ALA A 15 -2.36 -15.06 -10.40
C ALA A 15 -3.10 -16.06 -11.30
N ILE A 16 -4.41 -16.21 -11.09
CA ILE A 16 -5.25 -17.04 -11.95
C ILE A 16 -5.47 -16.32 -13.28
N ALA A 17 -5.72 -15.01 -13.28
CA ALA A 17 -5.98 -14.22 -14.47
C ALA A 17 -4.82 -14.23 -15.47
N GLU A 18 -3.56 -14.26 -15.02
CA GLU A 18 -2.39 -14.44 -15.88
C GLU A 18 -2.49 -15.65 -16.82
N LYS A 19 -3.29 -16.65 -16.44
CA LYS A 19 -3.44 -17.92 -17.19
C LYS A 19 -4.84 -18.12 -17.75
N ASN A 20 -5.86 -17.67 -17.04
CA ASN A 20 -7.25 -18.01 -17.35
C ASN A 20 -8.24 -16.98 -16.76
N TYR A 21 -8.65 -15.99 -17.55
CA TYR A 21 -9.63 -14.96 -17.16
C TYR A 21 -10.97 -15.53 -16.67
N PRO A 22 -11.63 -16.48 -17.37
CA PRO A 22 -12.88 -17.09 -16.90
C PRO A 22 -12.76 -17.82 -15.54
N GLU A 23 -11.62 -18.41 -15.26
CA GLU A 23 -11.36 -19.07 -13.99
C GLU A 23 -11.16 -18.05 -12.86
N ALA A 24 -10.42 -16.97 -13.13
CA ALA A 24 -10.23 -15.85 -12.22
C ALA A 24 -11.58 -15.20 -11.85
N TYR A 25 -12.43 -14.95 -12.84
CA TYR A 25 -13.77 -14.44 -12.62
C TYR A 25 -14.59 -15.34 -11.67
N ARG A 26 -14.63 -16.65 -11.96
CA ARG A 26 -15.37 -17.62 -11.12
C ARG A 26 -14.82 -17.70 -9.70
N PHE A 27 -13.50 -17.67 -9.55
CA PHE A 27 -12.86 -17.66 -8.24
C PHE A 27 -13.28 -16.44 -7.43
N LEU A 28 -13.17 -15.25 -8.03
CA LEU A 28 -13.51 -13.99 -7.35
C LEU A 28 -15.02 -13.89 -7.07
N LEU A 29 -15.87 -14.36 -7.98
CA LEU A 29 -17.32 -14.40 -7.78
C LEU A 29 -17.70 -15.30 -6.60
N ASN A 30 -17.11 -16.50 -6.50
CA ASN A 30 -17.35 -17.40 -5.38
C ASN A 30 -16.93 -16.76 -4.05
N ALA A 31 -15.77 -16.12 -4.01
CA ALA A 31 -15.31 -15.41 -2.81
C ALA A 31 -16.26 -14.28 -2.41
N TYR A 32 -16.82 -13.56 -3.40
CA TYR A 32 -17.85 -12.55 -3.15
C TYR A 32 -19.14 -13.16 -2.61
N GLU A 33 -19.63 -14.25 -3.18
CA GLU A 33 -20.87 -14.93 -2.75
C GLU A 33 -20.75 -15.50 -1.32
N GLU A 34 -19.56 -16.01 -0.95
CA GLU A 34 -19.29 -16.54 0.40
C GLU A 34 -19.23 -15.43 1.46
N SER A 35 -18.77 -14.25 1.13
CA SER A 35 -18.55 -13.19 2.10
C SER A 35 -18.73 -11.77 1.51
N PRO A 36 -19.95 -11.40 1.04
CA PRO A 36 -20.16 -10.13 0.32
C PRO A 36 -19.77 -8.89 1.12
N SER A 37 -19.98 -8.90 2.44
CA SER A 37 -19.70 -7.76 3.32
C SER A 37 -18.22 -7.57 3.66
N SER A 38 -17.37 -8.54 3.34
CA SER A 38 -15.92 -8.47 3.60
C SER A 38 -15.12 -7.91 2.44
N LEU A 39 -15.75 -7.73 1.27
CA LEU A 39 -15.13 -7.31 0.04
C LEU A 39 -15.54 -5.87 -0.32
N GLY A 40 -14.63 -5.13 -0.94
CA GLY A 40 -14.76 -3.70 -1.16
C GLY A 40 -14.77 -3.28 -2.63
N PRO A 41 -14.59 -1.98 -2.89
CA PRO A 41 -14.64 -1.41 -4.24
C PRO A 41 -13.73 -2.11 -5.25
N GLN A 42 -12.54 -2.55 -4.82
CA GLN A 42 -11.59 -3.21 -5.72
C GLN A 42 -12.10 -4.56 -6.23
N THR A 43 -12.74 -5.35 -5.37
CA THR A 43 -13.37 -6.61 -5.79
C THR A 43 -14.39 -6.39 -6.91
N PHE A 44 -15.21 -5.34 -6.81
CA PHE A 44 -16.22 -5.03 -7.84
C PHE A 44 -15.59 -4.54 -9.14
N TYR A 45 -14.51 -3.77 -9.05
CA TYR A 45 -13.73 -3.37 -10.22
C TYR A 45 -13.12 -4.58 -10.93
N PHE A 46 -12.48 -5.49 -10.20
CA PHE A 46 -11.92 -6.72 -10.76
C PHE A 46 -13.00 -7.63 -11.37
N LEU A 47 -14.17 -7.76 -10.72
CA LEU A 47 -15.31 -8.49 -11.29
C LEU A 47 -15.80 -7.85 -12.59
N ALA A 48 -15.74 -6.53 -12.70
CA ALA A 48 -16.09 -5.83 -13.94
C ALA A 48 -15.05 -6.07 -15.05
N CYS A 49 -13.75 -6.00 -14.74
CA CYS A 49 -12.67 -6.25 -15.70
C CYS A 49 -12.64 -7.70 -16.20
N LEU A 50 -12.92 -8.66 -15.33
CA LEU A 50 -12.90 -10.09 -15.64
C LEU A 50 -14.23 -10.62 -16.22
N ALA A 51 -15.27 -9.80 -16.28
CA ALA A 51 -16.61 -10.23 -16.70
C ALA A 51 -16.67 -10.71 -18.17
N ASP A 52 -17.45 -11.76 -18.41
CA ASP A 52 -17.75 -12.20 -19.77
C ASP A 52 -18.79 -11.28 -20.40
N GLY A 53 -18.30 -10.18 -20.98
CA GLY A 53 -19.05 -9.22 -21.76
C GLY A 53 -19.50 -7.95 -21.01
N PRO A 54 -19.80 -6.90 -21.80
CA PRO A 54 -20.01 -5.54 -21.31
C PRO A 54 -21.23 -5.37 -20.39
N GLY A 55 -22.29 -6.16 -20.58
CA GLY A 55 -23.48 -6.08 -19.74
C GLY A 55 -23.21 -6.50 -18.31
N THR A 56 -22.47 -7.59 -18.08
CA THR A 56 -22.07 -8.08 -16.76
C THR A 56 -21.08 -7.11 -16.09
N ALA A 57 -20.12 -6.60 -16.86
CA ALA A 57 -19.17 -5.60 -16.37
C ALA A 57 -19.88 -4.33 -15.87
N LEU A 58 -20.82 -3.82 -16.67
CA LEU A 58 -21.62 -2.65 -16.31
C LEU A 58 -22.46 -2.88 -15.03
N GLU A 59 -22.99 -4.08 -14.85
CA GLU A 59 -23.78 -4.43 -13.67
C GLU A 59 -22.92 -4.38 -12.39
N TRP A 60 -21.68 -4.86 -12.43
CA TRP A 60 -20.76 -4.76 -11.29
C TRP A 60 -20.42 -3.32 -10.95
N LEU A 61 -20.12 -2.49 -11.96
CA LEU A 61 -19.85 -1.07 -11.77
C LEU A 61 -21.08 -0.33 -11.24
N ARG A 62 -22.27 -0.67 -11.69
CA ARG A 62 -23.53 -0.12 -11.19
C ARG A 62 -23.73 -0.43 -9.71
N LYS A 63 -23.50 -1.67 -9.31
CA LYS A 63 -23.57 -2.08 -7.90
C LYS A 63 -22.56 -1.31 -7.05
N ALA A 64 -21.31 -1.16 -7.53
CA ALA A 64 -20.30 -0.40 -6.80
C ALA A 64 -20.69 1.09 -6.66
N ILE A 65 -21.02 1.73 -7.78
CA ILE A 65 -21.14 3.19 -7.82
C ILE A 65 -22.54 3.65 -7.36
N GLN A 66 -23.62 3.03 -7.85
CA GLN A 66 -24.97 3.49 -7.50
C GLN A 66 -25.52 2.88 -6.22
N GLU A 67 -25.33 1.57 -6.00
CA GLU A 67 -25.92 0.88 -4.86
C GLU A 67 -25.09 1.06 -3.58
N ASN A 68 -23.74 0.93 -3.69
CA ASN A 68 -22.83 1.06 -2.55
C ASN A 68 -22.29 2.48 -2.34
N ASN A 69 -22.60 3.43 -3.25
CA ASN A 69 -22.08 4.79 -3.24
C ASN A 69 -20.55 4.88 -3.27
N TRP A 70 -19.88 3.86 -3.77
CA TRP A 70 -18.44 3.86 -3.94
C TRP A 70 -18.03 4.69 -5.17
N TRP A 71 -16.75 4.94 -5.27
CA TRP A 71 -16.14 5.68 -6.37
C TRP A 71 -14.70 5.25 -6.56
N TYR A 72 -14.18 5.50 -7.72
CA TYR A 72 -12.82 5.20 -8.14
C TYR A 72 -12.14 6.48 -8.63
N ARG A 73 -10.84 6.52 -8.56
CA ARG A 73 -10.05 7.54 -9.24
C ARG A 73 -10.33 7.48 -10.76
N PRO A 74 -10.38 8.63 -11.47
CA PRO A 74 -10.78 8.66 -12.88
C PRO A 74 -10.05 7.67 -13.78
N GLU A 75 -8.74 7.52 -13.59
CA GLU A 75 -7.89 6.64 -14.42
C GLU A 75 -8.22 5.16 -14.25
N VAL A 76 -8.77 4.75 -13.12
CA VAL A 76 -9.18 3.35 -12.88
C VAL A 76 -10.32 2.94 -13.82
N LEU A 77 -11.26 3.86 -14.09
CA LEU A 77 -12.36 3.60 -15.03
C LEU A 77 -11.97 3.87 -16.49
N GLU A 78 -10.74 4.30 -16.75
CA GLU A 78 -10.14 4.45 -18.07
C GLU A 78 -9.29 3.25 -18.49
N ASP A 79 -9.20 2.24 -17.64
CA ASP A 79 -8.46 1.01 -17.88
C ASP A 79 -8.88 0.32 -19.19
N ASP A 80 -7.92 -0.31 -19.84
CA ASP A 80 -8.14 -1.01 -21.10
C ASP A 80 -8.99 -2.28 -20.94
N ASP A 81 -9.03 -2.88 -19.76
CA ASP A 81 -9.91 -4.00 -19.43
C ASP A 81 -11.41 -3.59 -19.50
N LEU A 82 -11.69 -2.30 -19.39
CA LEU A 82 -13.03 -1.72 -19.56
C LEU A 82 -13.27 -1.11 -20.96
N ALA A 83 -12.38 -1.33 -21.92
CA ALA A 83 -12.44 -0.72 -23.27
C ALA A 83 -13.79 -0.92 -23.97
N ALA A 84 -14.42 -2.09 -23.78
CA ALA A 84 -15.72 -2.40 -24.36
C ALA A 84 -16.86 -1.50 -23.85
N LEU A 85 -16.68 -0.83 -22.69
CA LEU A 85 -17.67 0.06 -22.08
C LEU A 85 -17.44 1.55 -22.42
N LYS A 86 -16.26 1.93 -22.92
CA LYS A 86 -15.85 3.36 -23.05
C LYS A 86 -16.83 4.24 -23.86
N ASN A 87 -17.66 3.63 -24.72
CA ASN A 87 -18.68 4.34 -25.51
C ASN A 87 -20.13 4.05 -25.06
N ASP A 88 -20.32 3.28 -23.99
CA ASP A 88 -21.65 2.97 -23.46
C ASP A 88 -22.20 4.16 -22.64
N ALA A 89 -23.41 4.62 -22.95
CA ALA A 89 -24.00 5.77 -22.28
C ALA A 89 -24.25 5.56 -20.77
N ALA A 90 -24.59 4.33 -20.37
CA ALA A 90 -24.78 4.01 -18.97
C ALA A 90 -23.45 3.98 -18.22
N PHE A 91 -22.38 3.45 -18.83
CA PHE A 91 -21.04 3.51 -18.28
C PHE A 91 -20.55 4.95 -18.11
N LEU A 92 -20.71 5.79 -19.13
CA LEU A 92 -20.33 7.21 -19.04
C LEU A 92 -21.07 7.95 -17.93
N SER A 93 -22.34 7.60 -17.68
CA SER A 93 -23.11 8.15 -16.56
C SER A 93 -22.55 7.67 -15.19
N LEU A 94 -22.19 6.40 -15.06
CA LEU A 94 -21.57 5.85 -13.84
C LEU A 94 -20.21 6.50 -13.60
N LYS A 95 -19.39 6.63 -14.64
CA LYS A 95 -18.08 7.29 -14.57
C LYS A 95 -18.23 8.74 -14.08
N ALA A 96 -19.15 9.51 -14.63
CA ALA A 96 -19.38 10.89 -14.19
C ALA A 96 -19.75 10.97 -12.69
N ILE A 97 -20.61 10.08 -12.19
CA ILE A 97 -20.94 9.99 -10.75
C ILE A 97 -19.69 9.66 -9.92
N SER A 98 -18.86 8.73 -10.39
CA SER A 98 -17.61 8.36 -9.70
C SER A 98 -16.62 9.52 -9.67
N ASP A 99 -16.42 10.21 -10.80
CA ASP A 99 -15.52 11.35 -10.95
C ASP A 99 -15.92 12.51 -10.03
N ASP A 100 -17.22 12.84 -9.95
CA ASP A 100 -17.74 13.87 -9.05
C ASP A 100 -17.47 13.53 -7.57
N ARG A 101 -17.68 12.27 -7.19
CA ARG A 101 -17.41 11.82 -5.82
C ARG A 101 -15.91 11.83 -5.50
N TYR A 102 -15.09 11.39 -6.44
CA TYR A 102 -13.64 11.48 -6.32
C TYR A 102 -13.20 12.93 -6.12
N ALA A 103 -13.64 13.84 -6.97
CA ALA A 103 -13.29 15.26 -6.87
C ALA A 103 -13.71 15.86 -5.52
N ALA A 104 -14.91 15.52 -5.04
CA ALA A 104 -15.40 15.95 -3.72
C ALA A 104 -14.57 15.34 -2.56
N ALA A 105 -14.11 14.11 -2.68
CA ALA A 105 -13.24 13.47 -1.69
C ALA A 105 -11.83 14.08 -1.72
N ALA A 106 -11.23 14.22 -2.91
CA ALA A 106 -9.90 14.77 -3.10
C ALA A 106 -9.76 16.20 -2.59
N SER A 107 -10.80 17.05 -2.82
CA SER A 107 -10.81 18.44 -2.34
C SER A 107 -10.79 18.60 -0.82
N LYS A 108 -11.15 17.55 -0.07
CA LYS A 108 -11.23 17.56 1.40
C LYS A 108 -10.17 16.68 2.05
N SER A 109 -9.47 15.88 1.25
CA SER A 109 -8.50 14.92 1.76
C SER A 109 -7.26 15.62 2.29
N THR A 110 -6.82 15.16 3.45
CA THR A 110 -5.57 15.58 4.09
C THR A 110 -4.84 14.36 4.62
N ALA A 111 -3.53 14.45 4.71
CA ALA A 111 -2.76 13.41 5.36
C ALA A 111 -3.18 13.27 6.84
N LEU A 112 -3.27 12.03 7.31
CA LEU A 112 -3.64 11.75 8.70
C LEU A 112 -2.47 11.08 9.42
N PHE A 113 -2.12 11.63 10.57
CA PHE A 113 -1.17 11.03 11.49
C PHE A 113 -1.92 10.60 12.75
N SER A 114 -1.87 9.30 13.07
CA SER A 114 -2.68 8.74 14.16
C SER A 114 -2.17 9.09 15.56
N TRP A 115 -0.90 9.46 15.70
CA TRP A 115 -0.28 9.75 16.98
C TRP A 115 -0.94 10.95 17.69
N LYS A 116 -1.15 10.80 18.99
CA LYS A 116 -1.69 11.87 19.85
C LYS A 116 -0.82 12.16 21.05
N LYS A 117 -0.23 11.13 21.65
CA LYS A 117 0.66 11.22 22.81
C LYS A 117 1.49 9.95 22.96
N LYS A 118 2.61 10.03 23.65
CA LYS A 118 3.44 8.88 24.00
C LYS A 118 2.69 7.97 24.99
N MET A 119 2.64 6.67 24.69
CA MET A 119 1.98 5.64 25.52
C MET A 119 2.87 4.42 25.77
N ALA A 120 4.04 4.31 25.11
CA ALA A 120 5.02 3.24 25.32
C ALA A 120 6.44 3.78 25.21
N ASP A 121 7.43 2.97 25.59
CA ASP A 121 8.85 3.37 25.52
C ASP A 121 9.40 3.41 24.10
N ASN A 122 8.89 2.57 23.22
CA ASN A 122 9.30 2.53 21.82
C ASN A 122 8.12 2.85 20.89
N LEU A 123 8.44 3.36 19.71
CA LEU A 123 7.47 3.69 18.67
C LEU A 123 7.71 2.89 17.42
N PHE A 124 6.65 2.40 16.82
CA PHE A 124 6.62 1.87 15.47
C PHE A 124 5.69 2.73 14.59
N LEU A 125 6.23 3.31 13.52
CA LEU A 125 5.48 4.10 12.55
C LEU A 125 5.25 3.28 11.29
N ALA A 126 3.99 2.97 10.97
CA ALA A 126 3.61 2.17 9.82
C ALA A 126 3.08 3.04 8.67
N ILE A 127 3.58 2.77 7.46
CA ILE A 127 3.19 3.47 6.22
C ILE A 127 2.55 2.46 5.27
N HIS A 128 1.31 2.77 4.85
CA HIS A 128 0.52 1.91 3.97
C HIS A 128 1.07 1.88 2.53
N GLY A 129 0.73 0.83 1.79
CA GLY A 129 0.91 0.76 0.33
C GLY A 129 -0.18 1.51 -0.45
N ASN A 130 -0.06 1.55 -1.77
CA ASN A 130 -1.12 2.05 -2.63
C ASN A 130 -2.38 1.18 -2.48
N THR A 131 -3.55 1.76 -2.74
CA THR A 131 -4.87 1.13 -2.57
C THR A 131 -5.21 0.72 -1.12
N GLN A 132 -4.42 1.19 -0.16
CA GLN A 132 -4.60 0.95 1.27
C GLN A 132 -4.94 2.24 2.04
N ASN A 133 -4.94 2.17 3.38
CA ASN A 133 -5.09 3.31 4.29
C ASN A 133 -4.38 3.03 5.63
N GLY A 134 -4.43 3.98 6.56
CA GLY A 134 -3.79 3.85 7.86
C GLY A 134 -4.33 2.70 8.72
N ASP A 135 -5.62 2.35 8.62
CA ASP A 135 -6.19 1.23 9.38
C ASP A 135 -5.69 -0.13 8.85
N VAL A 136 -5.53 -0.25 7.52
CA VAL A 136 -4.92 -1.43 6.89
C VAL A 136 -3.47 -1.57 7.33
N ALA A 137 -2.68 -0.48 7.26
CA ALA A 137 -1.30 -0.51 7.74
C ALA A 137 -1.22 -0.93 9.22
N ARG A 138 -2.11 -0.42 10.07
CA ARG A 138 -2.17 -0.84 11.47
C ARG A 138 -2.41 -2.34 11.60
N ALA A 139 -3.41 -2.87 10.90
CA ALA A 139 -3.76 -4.29 10.96
C ALA A 139 -2.64 -5.20 10.44
N ASP A 140 -1.92 -4.78 9.40
CA ASP A 140 -0.82 -5.53 8.81
C ASP A 140 0.42 -5.56 9.72
N TRP A 141 0.72 -4.43 10.39
CA TRP A 141 1.91 -4.30 11.22
C TRP A 141 1.69 -4.73 12.69
N GLU A 142 0.46 -4.76 13.19
CA GLU A 142 0.16 -5.14 14.58
C GLU A 142 0.70 -6.54 14.96
N PRO A 143 0.61 -7.60 14.12
CA PRO A 143 1.19 -8.91 14.44
C PRO A 143 2.72 -8.88 14.53
N ILE A 144 3.38 -7.97 13.82
CA ILE A 144 4.84 -7.81 13.76
C ILE A 144 5.35 -7.05 14.97
N VAL A 145 4.67 -5.97 15.33
CA VAL A 145 4.99 -5.10 16.48
C VAL A 145 4.66 -5.80 17.80
N GLY A 146 3.64 -6.65 17.79
CA GLY A 146 3.18 -7.42 18.94
C GLY A 146 2.35 -6.60 19.94
N THR A 147 1.70 -7.32 20.84
CA THR A 147 0.79 -6.74 21.86
C THR A 147 1.42 -6.60 23.24
N SER A 148 2.76 -6.69 23.34
CA SER A 148 3.48 -6.65 24.61
C SER A 148 3.41 -5.33 25.37
N GLY A 149 2.89 -4.25 24.73
CA GLY A 149 2.91 -2.90 25.28
C GLY A 149 4.27 -2.19 25.27
N LEU A 150 5.32 -2.87 24.76
CA LEU A 150 6.67 -2.27 24.64
C LEU A 150 6.74 -1.26 23.49
N TRP A 151 5.89 -1.43 22.48
CA TRP A 151 5.83 -0.60 21.30
C TRP A 151 4.46 0.07 21.17
N GLN A 152 4.47 1.33 20.81
CA GLN A 152 3.28 2.08 20.35
C GLN A 152 3.25 2.03 18.83
N LEU A 153 2.18 1.51 18.25
CA LEU A 153 1.99 1.45 16.80
C LEU A 153 1.17 2.65 16.32
N GLU A 154 1.77 3.46 15.47
CA GLU A 154 1.14 4.61 14.83
C GLU A 154 1.21 4.52 13.32
N THR A 155 0.34 5.25 12.62
CA THR A 155 0.24 5.20 11.15
C THR A 155 0.20 6.61 10.56
N VAL A 156 0.76 6.74 9.36
CA VAL A 156 0.55 7.91 8.50
C VAL A 156 -0.23 7.47 7.27
N GLN A 157 -1.32 8.17 6.99
CA GLN A 157 -2.12 7.98 5.80
C GLN A 157 -1.87 9.12 4.82
N SER A 158 -1.76 8.79 3.55
CA SER A 158 -1.66 9.74 2.45
C SER A 158 -2.87 10.69 2.38
N ALA A 159 -2.64 11.87 1.83
CA ALA A 159 -3.70 12.81 1.44
C ALA A 159 -4.31 12.51 0.07
N GLU A 160 -3.81 11.53 -0.67
CA GLU A 160 -4.20 11.27 -2.05
C GLU A 160 -5.20 10.10 -2.13
N PRO A 161 -6.50 10.36 -2.29
CA PRO A 161 -7.48 9.28 -2.46
C PRO A 161 -7.21 8.52 -3.76
N ASP A 162 -7.37 7.20 -3.72
CA ASP A 162 -7.26 6.32 -4.88
C ASP A 162 -8.62 5.73 -5.28
N GLY A 163 -9.42 5.43 -4.29
CA GLY A 163 -10.79 4.95 -4.39
C GLY A 163 -11.51 5.15 -3.06
N TYR A 164 -12.75 4.71 -2.97
CA TYR A 164 -13.54 4.84 -1.76
C TYR A 164 -12.87 4.16 -0.55
N GLY A 165 -12.39 4.98 0.38
CA GLY A 165 -11.69 4.54 1.59
C GLY A 165 -10.29 3.98 1.34
N THR A 166 -9.69 4.19 0.18
CA THR A 166 -8.33 3.82 -0.16
C THR A 166 -7.53 5.03 -0.62
N TYR A 167 -6.21 4.96 -0.42
CA TYR A 167 -5.28 6.05 -0.69
C TYR A 167 -4.06 5.51 -1.43
N ARG A 168 -3.34 6.44 -2.08
CA ARG A 168 -2.10 6.15 -2.78
C ARG A 168 -1.01 7.15 -2.40
N TRP A 169 0.21 6.85 -2.78
CA TRP A 169 1.33 7.76 -2.77
C TRP A 169 1.73 8.05 -4.21
N SER A 170 1.68 9.29 -4.64
CA SER A 170 2.37 9.71 -5.87
C SER A 170 3.87 9.72 -5.60
N TYR A 171 4.67 9.55 -6.66
CA TYR A 171 6.13 9.51 -6.53
C TYR A 171 6.74 10.88 -6.86
N ASP A 172 5.97 11.93 -6.65
CA ASP A 172 6.44 13.30 -6.80
C ASP A 172 7.33 13.75 -5.65
N ASN A 173 7.85 14.97 -5.75
CA ASN A 173 8.82 15.50 -4.80
C ASN A 173 8.22 15.94 -3.46
N ILE A 174 6.92 15.80 -3.23
CA ILE A 174 6.24 16.28 -2.02
C ILE A 174 5.41 15.21 -1.31
N SER A 175 5.03 14.11 -1.97
CA SER A 175 4.17 13.06 -1.39
C SER A 175 4.73 12.42 -0.13
N TYR A 176 6.05 12.42 0.05
CA TYR A 176 6.70 11.90 1.25
C TYR A 176 6.64 12.86 2.44
N LEU A 177 6.32 14.16 2.25
CA LEU A 177 6.38 15.18 3.31
C LEU A 177 5.51 14.85 4.53
N PRO A 178 4.28 14.30 4.41
CA PRO A 178 3.51 13.88 5.58
C PRO A 178 4.25 12.84 6.43
N VAL A 179 4.95 11.90 5.79
CA VAL A 179 5.75 10.88 6.48
C VAL A 179 6.96 11.53 7.15
N ALA A 180 7.70 12.38 6.45
CA ALA A 180 8.85 13.10 6.97
C ALA A 180 8.48 13.95 8.20
N ASN A 181 7.44 14.77 8.07
CA ASN A 181 6.96 15.64 9.16
C ASN A 181 6.52 14.84 10.40
N SER A 182 5.85 13.69 10.17
CA SER A 182 5.46 12.81 11.27
C SER A 182 6.68 12.21 11.97
N MET A 183 7.67 11.72 11.22
CA MET A 183 8.92 11.19 11.77
C MET A 183 9.68 12.26 12.55
N GLU A 184 9.81 13.47 12.03
CA GLU A 184 10.50 14.59 12.69
C GLU A 184 9.81 15.00 13.98
N SER A 185 8.47 15.05 14.00
CA SER A 185 7.72 15.37 15.22
C SER A 185 7.95 14.36 16.34
N LEU A 186 8.14 13.08 16.00
CA LEU A 186 8.35 12.01 16.96
C LEU A 186 9.76 11.96 17.57
N GLN A 187 10.76 12.53 16.90
CA GLN A 187 12.15 12.50 17.37
C GLN A 187 12.35 13.19 18.74
N ASN A 188 11.50 14.16 19.08
CA ASN A 188 11.58 14.91 20.32
C ASN A 188 10.64 14.39 21.42
N GLU A 189 9.90 13.33 21.18
CA GLU A 189 8.91 12.77 22.12
C GLU A 189 9.52 11.84 23.18
N GLY A 190 10.84 11.65 23.14
CA GLY A 190 11.59 10.87 24.15
C GLY A 190 11.35 9.38 24.08
N TYR A 191 11.11 8.83 22.91
CA TYR A 191 11.13 7.37 22.69
C TYR A 191 12.55 6.83 22.81
N HIS A 192 12.71 5.62 23.37
CA HIS A 192 13.99 4.95 23.45
C HIS A 192 14.40 4.41 22.06
N LYS A 193 13.43 3.94 21.26
CA LYS A 193 13.62 3.49 19.89
C LYS A 193 12.47 3.96 19.02
N ILE A 194 12.79 4.33 17.80
CA ILE A 194 11.83 4.59 16.73
C ILE A 194 12.13 3.64 15.59
N ALA A 195 11.16 2.77 15.27
CA ALA A 195 11.17 1.93 14.08
C ALA A 195 10.11 2.43 13.10
N CYS A 196 10.42 2.36 11.81
CA CYS A 196 9.48 2.69 10.75
C CYS A 196 9.32 1.50 9.81
N GLY A 197 8.08 1.15 9.48
CA GLY A 197 7.75 0.08 8.55
C GLY A 197 6.92 0.57 7.38
N GLY A 198 7.35 0.24 6.16
CA GLY A 198 6.60 0.52 4.93
C GLY A 198 6.19 -0.75 4.21
N PHE A 199 5.04 -0.72 3.57
CA PHE A 199 4.60 -1.75 2.63
C PHE A 199 4.51 -1.15 1.24
N SER A 200 5.04 -1.87 0.21
CA SER A 200 4.92 -1.47 -1.19
C SER A 200 5.39 -0.01 -1.42
N ALA A 201 4.53 0.87 -1.93
CA ALA A 201 4.77 2.29 -2.15
C ALA A 201 5.13 3.06 -0.85
N GLY A 202 4.64 2.61 0.31
CA GLY A 202 5.02 3.18 1.61
C GLY A 202 6.51 3.07 1.91
N CYS A 203 7.19 2.07 1.32
CA CYS A 203 8.65 1.93 1.40
C CYS A 203 9.37 3.10 0.71
N ASP A 204 8.89 3.52 -0.45
CA ASP A 204 9.45 4.66 -1.19
C ASP A 204 9.31 5.96 -0.38
N MET A 205 8.15 6.16 0.24
CA MET A 205 7.90 7.33 1.08
C MET A 205 8.86 7.40 2.28
N LEU A 206 9.12 6.26 2.93
CA LEU A 206 10.11 6.19 4.03
C LEU A 206 11.53 6.47 3.54
N LEU A 207 11.93 5.88 2.41
CA LEU A 207 13.25 6.15 1.84
C LEU A 207 13.42 7.62 1.43
N ARG A 208 12.40 8.23 0.81
CA ARG A 208 12.42 9.66 0.48
C ARG A 208 12.47 10.52 1.75
N ALA A 209 11.69 10.19 2.77
CA ALA A 209 11.69 10.92 4.04
C ALA A 209 13.09 10.93 4.66
N VAL A 210 13.74 9.79 4.79
CA VAL A 210 15.08 9.72 5.38
C VAL A 210 16.17 10.31 4.47
N THR A 211 15.93 10.39 3.16
CA THR A 211 16.92 10.92 2.19
C THR A 211 16.84 12.43 2.07
N PHE A 212 15.64 12.99 1.95
CA PHE A 212 15.42 14.38 1.56
C PHE A 212 14.96 15.30 2.70
N SER A 213 14.89 14.77 3.95
CA SER A 213 14.56 15.57 5.14
C SER A 213 15.45 15.20 6.32
N PRO A 214 15.39 15.96 7.43
CA PRO A 214 16.04 15.60 8.69
C PRO A 214 15.51 14.33 9.37
N ALA A 215 14.38 13.79 8.92
CA ALA A 215 13.74 12.60 9.50
C ALA A 215 14.71 11.43 9.63
N ALA A 216 14.68 10.76 10.79
CA ALA A 216 15.53 9.62 11.11
C ALA A 216 14.76 8.60 11.97
N CYS A 217 15.26 7.36 12.00
CA CYS A 217 14.77 6.29 12.86
C CYS A 217 15.92 5.33 13.19
N ASP A 218 15.76 4.46 14.18
CA ASP A 218 16.77 3.46 14.54
C ASP A 218 16.71 2.24 13.62
N LEU A 219 15.50 1.91 13.16
CA LEU A 219 15.23 0.74 12.34
C LEU A 219 14.24 1.09 11.23
N LEU A 220 14.59 0.73 10.01
CA LEU A 220 13.73 0.82 8.83
C LEU A 220 13.41 -0.58 8.32
N ILE A 221 12.13 -0.91 8.23
CA ILE A 221 11.66 -2.20 7.71
C ILE A 221 10.86 -1.95 6.43
N LEU A 222 11.30 -2.55 5.34
CA LEU A 222 10.68 -2.43 4.02
C LEU A 222 10.09 -3.79 3.62
N GLN A 223 8.77 -3.90 3.61
CA GLN A 223 8.06 -5.10 3.17
C GLN A 223 7.57 -4.94 1.73
N SER A 224 7.95 -5.89 0.85
CA SER A 224 7.59 -5.91 -0.58
C SER A 224 7.81 -4.54 -1.24
N PRO A 225 9.06 -4.00 -1.25
CA PRO A 225 9.32 -2.59 -1.48
C PRO A 225 9.17 -2.19 -2.95
N TRP A 226 8.16 -1.38 -3.26
CA TRP A 226 8.07 -0.63 -4.50
C TRP A 226 8.77 0.72 -4.30
N ILE A 227 9.99 0.86 -4.84
CA ILE A 227 10.92 1.96 -4.49
C ILE A 227 11.53 2.66 -5.72
N PRO A 228 10.72 3.37 -6.51
CA PRO A 228 11.20 4.10 -7.69
C PRO A 228 12.26 5.17 -7.37
N VAL A 229 12.36 5.65 -6.13
CA VAL A 229 13.43 6.58 -5.71
C VAL A 229 14.84 6.08 -6.02
N LEU A 230 15.05 4.76 -6.10
CA LEU A 230 16.36 4.20 -6.41
C LEU A 230 16.81 4.43 -7.86
N GLN A 231 15.91 4.73 -8.79
CA GLN A 231 16.26 4.97 -10.19
C GLN A 231 17.22 6.17 -10.33
N ASP A 232 16.90 7.25 -9.61
CA ASP A 232 17.63 8.52 -9.75
C ASP A 232 18.47 8.88 -8.51
N HIS A 233 18.19 8.27 -7.33
CA HIS A 233 18.75 8.68 -6.04
C HIS A 233 19.36 7.54 -5.22
N SER A 234 19.79 6.46 -5.86
CA SER A 234 20.32 5.27 -5.17
C SER A 234 21.48 5.62 -4.22
N GLU A 235 22.43 6.45 -4.66
CA GLU A 235 23.57 6.88 -3.84
C GLU A 235 23.15 7.78 -2.67
N ASP A 236 22.17 8.67 -2.88
CA ASP A 236 21.67 9.57 -1.84
C ASP A 236 20.95 8.80 -0.75
N VAL A 237 20.12 7.81 -1.14
CA VAL A 237 19.42 6.91 -0.22
C VAL A 237 20.42 6.17 0.68
N VAL A 238 21.41 5.54 0.08
CA VAL A 238 22.41 4.77 0.84
C VAL A 238 23.26 5.66 1.73
N ARG A 239 23.63 6.86 1.25
CA ARG A 239 24.36 7.86 2.02
C ARG A 239 23.55 8.32 3.24
N ALA A 240 22.24 8.58 3.08
CA ALA A 240 21.37 9.00 4.17
C ALA A 240 21.20 7.90 5.23
N ILE A 241 21.00 6.65 4.81
CA ILE A 241 20.91 5.48 5.71
C ILE A 241 22.19 5.34 6.53
N SER A 242 23.36 5.45 5.87
CA SER A 242 24.67 5.35 6.53
C SER A 242 24.91 6.50 7.50
N GLN A 243 24.74 7.75 7.06
CA GLN A 243 24.98 8.94 7.88
C GLN A 243 24.08 9.03 9.11
N LYS A 244 22.84 8.55 9.00
CA LYS A 244 21.86 8.50 10.08
C LYS A 244 21.97 7.22 10.92
N ASN A 245 22.91 6.32 10.61
CA ASN A 245 23.12 5.03 11.30
C ASN A 245 21.84 4.18 11.40
N ILE A 246 21.01 4.20 10.35
CA ILE A 246 19.75 3.48 10.31
C ILE A 246 20.03 1.99 10.04
N LYS A 247 19.47 1.10 10.86
CA LYS A 247 19.41 -0.33 10.55
C LYS A 247 18.35 -0.57 9.50
N LEU A 248 18.69 -1.28 8.43
CA LEU A 248 17.78 -1.57 7.33
C LEU A 248 17.43 -3.07 7.29
N ARG A 249 16.15 -3.38 7.27
CA ARG A 249 15.61 -4.72 7.05
C ARG A 249 14.70 -4.70 5.83
N ILE A 250 15.02 -5.52 4.84
CA ILE A 250 14.27 -5.64 3.60
C ILE A 250 13.65 -7.03 3.59
N LEU A 251 12.35 -7.11 3.38
CA LEU A 251 11.60 -8.35 3.29
C LEU A 251 10.79 -8.32 2.00
N CYS A 252 10.84 -9.41 1.23
CA CYS A 252 10.11 -9.51 -0.02
C CYS A 252 9.71 -10.95 -0.30
N GLY A 253 8.55 -11.15 -0.91
CA GLY A 253 8.13 -12.46 -1.36
C GLY A 253 9.00 -12.99 -2.51
N ALA A 254 9.27 -14.28 -2.53
CA ALA A 254 9.99 -14.93 -3.64
C ALA A 254 9.21 -14.88 -4.97
N GLU A 255 7.89 -14.77 -4.88
CA GLU A 255 6.98 -14.69 -6.03
C GLU A 255 6.52 -13.23 -6.31
N ASP A 256 7.07 -12.23 -5.63
CA ASP A 256 6.82 -10.81 -5.88
C ASP A 256 7.74 -10.32 -7.01
N VAL A 257 7.35 -10.61 -8.24
CA VAL A 257 8.16 -10.39 -9.45
C VAL A 257 8.51 -8.92 -9.70
N ASP A 258 7.69 -8.00 -9.21
CA ASP A 258 7.87 -6.57 -9.40
C ASP A 258 8.77 -5.93 -8.34
N CYS A 259 8.68 -6.39 -7.08
CA CYS A 259 9.39 -5.79 -5.96
C CYS A 259 10.69 -6.50 -5.60
N LEU A 260 10.79 -7.82 -5.83
CA LEU A 260 11.99 -8.59 -5.48
C LEU A 260 13.27 -8.04 -6.14
N PRO A 261 13.30 -7.72 -7.44
CA PRO A 261 14.49 -7.14 -8.08
C PRO A 261 14.91 -5.79 -7.45
N LYS A 262 13.94 -4.98 -7.01
CA LYS A 262 14.19 -3.70 -6.34
C LYS A 262 14.73 -3.89 -4.92
N ALA A 263 14.20 -4.88 -4.21
CA ALA A 263 14.67 -5.28 -2.89
C ALA A 263 16.14 -5.75 -2.93
N GLU A 264 16.48 -6.60 -3.91
CA GLU A 264 17.84 -7.08 -4.14
C GLU A 264 18.79 -5.95 -4.55
N GLN A 265 18.35 -5.04 -5.42
CA GLN A 265 19.12 -3.87 -5.80
C GLN A 265 19.47 -3.00 -4.59
N LEU A 266 18.47 -2.64 -3.76
CA LEU A 266 18.71 -1.84 -2.56
C LEU A 266 19.64 -2.55 -1.59
N TYR A 267 19.44 -3.85 -1.38
CA TYR A 267 20.34 -4.65 -0.54
C TYR A 267 21.78 -4.62 -1.02
N ALA A 268 22.01 -4.82 -2.32
CA ALA A 268 23.33 -4.86 -2.90
C ALA A 268 24.07 -3.51 -2.72
N VAL A 269 23.42 -2.39 -3.07
CA VAL A 269 24.06 -1.06 -2.95
C VAL A 269 24.27 -0.65 -1.48
N ALA A 270 23.32 -0.96 -0.58
CA ALA A 270 23.46 -0.68 0.83
C ALA A 270 24.58 -1.50 1.47
N LYS A 271 24.70 -2.78 1.11
CA LYS A 271 25.78 -3.66 1.58
C LYS A 271 27.15 -3.21 1.09
N GLN A 272 27.26 -2.81 -0.18
CA GLN A 272 28.49 -2.29 -0.75
C GLN A 272 28.96 -1.01 -0.04
N ALA A 273 28.03 -0.16 0.38
CA ALA A 273 28.31 1.05 1.14
C ALA A 273 28.55 0.82 2.64
N GLY A 274 28.53 -0.43 3.12
CA GLY A 274 28.80 -0.79 4.52
C GLY A 274 27.63 -0.49 5.47
N CYS A 275 26.41 -0.31 4.97
CA CYS A 275 25.22 -0.13 5.81
C CYS A 275 24.90 -1.41 6.60
N ASN A 276 24.28 -1.25 7.77
CA ASN A 276 23.72 -2.39 8.52
C ASN A 276 22.41 -2.85 7.86
N VAL A 277 22.51 -3.72 6.86
CA VAL A 277 21.39 -4.18 6.06
C VAL A 277 21.25 -5.70 6.09
N ALA A 278 19.99 -6.18 6.08
CA ALA A 278 19.65 -7.57 5.84
C ALA A 278 18.48 -7.65 4.85
N LEU A 279 18.53 -8.67 3.98
CA LEU A 279 17.44 -9.04 3.08
C LEU A 279 16.93 -10.43 3.49
N THR A 280 15.60 -10.56 3.59
CA THR A 280 14.91 -11.84 3.78
C THR A 280 13.96 -12.06 2.62
N VAL A 281 14.19 -13.11 1.84
CA VAL A 281 13.26 -13.54 0.79
C VAL A 281 12.33 -14.59 1.38
N GLN A 282 11.04 -14.36 1.26
CA GLN A 282 9.98 -15.15 1.86
C GLN A 282 9.42 -16.15 0.84
N GLU A 283 9.68 -17.45 1.06
CA GLU A 283 9.21 -18.51 0.16
C GLU A 283 7.68 -18.53 0.05
N ASN A 284 7.16 -18.91 -1.12
CA ASN A 284 5.73 -19.03 -1.40
C ASN A 284 4.92 -17.77 -1.04
N THR A 285 5.53 -16.61 -1.18
CA THR A 285 4.94 -15.30 -0.83
C THR A 285 4.97 -14.40 -2.05
N ARG A 286 3.85 -13.79 -2.38
CA ARG A 286 3.69 -12.77 -3.42
C ARG A 286 3.80 -11.37 -2.80
N HIS A 287 3.11 -10.38 -3.38
CA HIS A 287 3.08 -8.99 -2.92
C HIS A 287 2.20 -8.82 -1.65
N GLN A 288 2.62 -9.43 -0.54
CA GLN A 288 1.83 -9.47 0.71
C GLN A 288 2.73 -9.58 1.95
N PHE A 289 2.12 -9.46 3.12
CA PHE A 289 2.77 -9.79 4.37
C PHE A 289 2.87 -11.31 4.56
N PRO A 290 3.92 -11.82 5.23
CA PRO A 290 4.06 -13.26 5.46
C PRO A 290 2.99 -13.80 6.40
N ALA A 291 2.57 -15.04 6.18
CA ALA A 291 1.62 -15.73 7.06
C ALA A 291 2.15 -15.89 8.50
N GLN A 292 3.46 -16.01 8.66
CA GLN A 292 4.13 -16.03 9.97
C GLN A 292 4.83 -14.69 10.19
N PRO A 293 4.36 -13.85 11.14
CA PRO A 293 4.98 -12.58 11.41
C PRO A 293 6.39 -12.74 11.97
N TYR A 294 7.30 -11.89 11.51
CA TYR A 294 8.57 -11.65 12.20
C TYR A 294 8.35 -10.60 13.29
N HIS A 295 9.24 -10.52 14.29
CA HIS A 295 9.11 -9.56 15.38
C HIS A 295 10.19 -8.46 15.30
N VAL A 296 9.81 -7.26 15.70
CA VAL A 296 10.68 -6.05 15.78
C VAL A 296 11.70 -6.16 16.91
#